data_dec0de9c54170c8a1bcc37f833a8387d
#
_entry.id   dec0de9c54170c8a1bcc37f833a8387d
#
_cell.length_a   1.000
_cell.length_b   1.000
_cell.length_c   1.000
_cell.angle_alpha   90.00
_cell.angle_beta   90.00
_cell.angle_gamma   90.00
#
_symmetry.space_group_name_H-M   'P 1'
#
loop_
_entity.id
_entity.type
_entity.pdbx_description
1 polymer ?
#
loop_
_entity_poly.entity_id
_entity_poly.type
_entity_poly.pdbx_seq_one_letter_code
_entity_poly.pdbx_strand_id
1 'polypeptide(L)'
;MRASRLEMSDLMNRTRRLMILVWLVSASSVLGQRQDVGVADKQKVEPRIRKSLQLLSSSARVYTEEQECFSCHHQALPVMTLQLAQQQGIQAATDTIGKQAQFTREYYQQRQEKIGKGGGIPGGSYSAGYA
;
A
#
# COMPACT_ATOMS: atom_id res chain seq x y z
N MET A 1 -57.54 30.73 14.72
CA MET A 1 -56.08 30.87 14.54
C MET A 1 -55.27 29.57 14.85
N ARG A 2 -55.82 28.38 14.71
CA ARG A 2 -55.11 27.08 14.95
C ARG A 2 -54.82 26.29 13.66
N ALA A 3 -55.46 26.60 12.54
CA ALA A 3 -55.31 25.86 11.28
C ALA A 3 -54.01 26.15 10.52
N SER A 4 -53.51 27.38 10.56
CA SER A 4 -52.30 27.78 9.79
C SER A 4 -50.97 27.18 10.30
N ARG A 5 -50.91 26.68 11.53
CA ARG A 5 -49.70 26.16 12.13
C ARG A 5 -49.44 24.66 11.74
N LEU A 6 -50.51 23.95 11.42
CA LEU A 6 -50.40 22.53 11.00
C LEU A 6 -49.99 22.41 9.52
N GLU A 7 -50.45 23.33 8.66
CA GLU A 7 -50.05 23.28 7.24
C GLU A 7 -48.55 23.63 7.04
N MET A 8 -48.01 24.53 7.87
CA MET A 8 -46.60 24.95 7.78
C MET A 8 -45.65 23.83 8.26
N SER A 9 -46.07 23.00 9.22
CA SER A 9 -45.27 21.87 9.69
C SER A 9 -45.21 20.72 8.67
N ASP A 10 -46.30 20.51 7.92
CA ASP A 10 -46.34 19.47 6.86
C ASP A 10 -45.52 19.89 5.64
N LEU A 11 -45.56 21.18 5.29
CA LEU A 11 -44.75 21.70 4.18
C LEU A 11 -43.25 21.58 4.48
N MET A 12 -42.83 21.92 5.70
CA MET A 12 -41.42 21.78 6.11
C MET A 12 -40.98 20.32 6.16
N ASN A 13 -41.85 19.41 6.53
CA ASN A 13 -41.53 17.98 6.59
C ASN A 13 -41.40 17.36 5.18
N ARG A 14 -42.20 17.81 4.22
CA ARG A 14 -42.10 17.40 2.80
C ARG A 14 -40.84 17.93 2.14
N THR A 15 -40.47 19.19 2.34
CA THR A 15 -39.22 19.75 1.82
C THR A 15 -37.98 19.09 2.43
N ARG A 16 -38.01 18.76 3.74
CA ARG A 16 -36.91 18.07 4.40
C ARG A 16 -36.74 16.62 3.87
N ARG A 17 -37.81 15.90 3.59
CA ARG A 17 -37.76 14.56 2.97
C ARG A 17 -37.26 14.58 1.54
N LEU A 18 -37.65 15.59 0.76
CA LEU A 18 -37.13 15.79 -0.62
C LEU A 18 -35.64 16.11 -0.63
N MET A 19 -35.16 16.96 0.27
CA MET A 19 -33.72 17.25 0.42
C MET A 19 -32.90 16.04 0.80
N ILE A 20 -33.40 15.19 1.68
CA ILE A 20 -32.69 13.94 2.08
C ILE A 20 -32.64 12.95 0.92
N LEU A 21 -33.69 12.83 0.11
CA LEU A 21 -33.70 11.96 -1.08
C LEU A 21 -32.76 12.45 -2.17
N VAL A 22 -32.67 13.75 -2.42
CA VAL A 22 -31.69 14.33 -3.36
C VAL A 22 -30.25 14.11 -2.87
N TRP A 23 -30.00 14.22 -1.59
CA TRP A 23 -28.68 13.96 -0.99
C TRP A 23 -28.25 12.49 -1.11
N LEU A 24 -29.17 11.56 -0.91
CA LEU A 24 -28.91 10.12 -1.02
C LEU A 24 -28.63 9.68 -2.48
N VAL A 25 -29.28 10.30 -3.46
CA VAL A 25 -29.03 10.02 -4.88
C VAL A 25 -27.69 10.59 -5.34
N SER A 26 -27.27 11.75 -4.80
CA SER A 26 -25.96 12.36 -5.15
C SER A 26 -24.77 11.61 -4.55
N ALA A 27 -24.94 10.93 -3.42
CA ALA A 27 -23.90 10.15 -2.77
C ALA A 27 -23.56 8.83 -3.52
N SER A 28 -24.48 8.34 -4.35
CA SER A 28 -24.28 7.09 -5.10
C SER A 28 -23.37 7.23 -6.31
N SER A 29 -23.09 8.43 -6.80
CA SER A 29 -22.31 8.69 -8.01
C SER A 29 -20.79 8.75 -7.78
N VAL A 30 -20.33 8.75 -6.53
CA VAL A 30 -18.90 8.85 -6.17
C VAL A 30 -18.29 7.49 -5.84
N LEU A 31 -19.10 6.44 -5.67
CA LEU A 31 -18.62 5.09 -5.41
C LEU A 31 -18.27 4.38 -6.73
N GLY A 32 -17.02 4.59 -7.16
CA GLY A 32 -16.30 3.58 -7.90
C GLY A 32 -16.37 3.63 -9.40
N GLN A 33 -15.76 4.60 -10.03
CA GLN A 33 -15.00 4.27 -11.24
C GLN A 33 -13.72 3.53 -10.82
N ARG A 34 -13.86 2.31 -10.29
CA ARG A 34 -12.82 1.30 -10.55
C ARG A 34 -12.88 1.11 -12.06
N GLN A 35 -11.95 1.72 -12.77
CA GLN A 35 -11.66 1.30 -14.13
C GLN A 35 -11.34 -0.18 -14.01
N ASP A 36 -12.28 -1.03 -14.40
CA ASP A 36 -12.01 -2.42 -14.69
C ASP A 36 -10.97 -2.39 -15.82
N VAL A 37 -9.72 -2.48 -15.47
CA VAL A 37 -8.64 -2.79 -16.41
C VAL A 37 -9.05 -4.14 -17.00
N GLY A 38 -9.60 -4.12 -18.21
CA GLY A 38 -10.24 -5.27 -18.80
C GLY A 38 -9.32 -6.48 -18.77
N VAL A 39 -9.87 -7.67 -18.64
CA VAL A 39 -9.13 -8.96 -18.55
C VAL A 39 -8.06 -9.08 -19.66
N ALA A 40 -8.30 -8.50 -20.83
CA ALA A 40 -7.36 -8.45 -21.96
C ALA A 40 -6.08 -7.64 -21.64
N ASP A 41 -6.18 -6.55 -20.89
CA ASP A 41 -5.01 -5.76 -20.48
C ASP A 41 -4.20 -6.46 -19.38
N LYS A 42 -4.87 -7.18 -18.49
CA LYS A 42 -4.20 -7.96 -17.45
C LYS A 42 -3.28 -9.03 -18.04
N GLN A 43 -3.72 -9.76 -19.07
CA GLN A 43 -2.92 -10.76 -19.77
C GLN A 43 -1.67 -10.18 -20.45
N LYS A 44 -1.75 -8.96 -20.98
CA LYS A 44 -0.62 -8.29 -21.62
C LYS A 44 0.37 -7.70 -20.61
N VAL A 45 -0.12 -7.24 -19.47
CA VAL A 45 0.69 -6.53 -18.46
C VAL A 45 1.38 -7.52 -17.53
N GLU A 46 0.74 -8.61 -17.16
CA GLU A 46 1.27 -9.58 -16.19
C GLU A 46 2.66 -10.15 -16.56
N PRO A 47 2.95 -10.55 -17.82
CA PRO A 47 4.29 -11.02 -18.18
C PRO A 47 5.38 -9.96 -17.98
N ARG A 48 5.05 -8.70 -18.22
CA ARG A 48 5.98 -7.57 -18.00
C ARG A 48 6.23 -7.34 -16.52
N ILE A 49 5.18 -7.42 -15.70
CA ILE A 49 5.30 -7.36 -14.24
C ILE A 49 6.19 -8.49 -13.75
N ARG A 50 5.97 -9.73 -14.18
CA ARG A 50 6.82 -10.89 -13.79
C ARG A 50 8.28 -10.67 -14.13
N LYS A 51 8.58 -10.16 -15.32
CA LYS A 51 9.96 -9.84 -15.73
C LYS A 51 10.57 -8.75 -14.83
N SER A 52 9.82 -7.72 -14.51
CA SER A 52 10.27 -6.66 -13.59
C SER A 52 10.52 -7.19 -12.17
N LEU A 53 9.67 -8.08 -11.66
CA LEU A 53 9.86 -8.74 -10.36
C LEU A 53 11.11 -9.63 -10.33
N GLN A 54 11.44 -10.31 -11.44
CA GLN A 54 12.69 -11.07 -11.56
C GLN A 54 13.92 -10.17 -11.48
N LEU A 55 13.89 -9.02 -12.16
CA LEU A 55 14.98 -8.04 -12.11
C LEU A 55 15.14 -7.46 -10.70
N LEU A 56 14.03 -7.12 -10.02
CA LEU A 56 14.06 -6.65 -8.64
C LEU A 56 14.64 -7.71 -7.70
N SER A 57 14.22 -8.96 -7.82
CA SER A 57 14.75 -10.08 -7.01
C SER A 57 16.25 -10.28 -7.23
N SER A 58 16.71 -10.23 -8.48
CA SER A 58 18.14 -10.34 -8.80
C SER A 58 18.93 -9.17 -8.22
N SER A 59 18.44 -7.94 -8.38
CA SER A 59 19.09 -6.74 -7.84
C SER A 59 19.21 -6.79 -6.32
N ALA A 60 18.12 -7.17 -5.64
CA ALA A 60 18.12 -7.30 -4.18
C ALA A 60 19.13 -8.36 -3.69
N ARG A 61 19.22 -9.49 -4.38
CA ARG A 61 20.19 -10.56 -4.05
C ARG A 61 21.63 -10.10 -4.24
N VAL A 62 21.95 -9.56 -5.41
CA VAL A 62 23.31 -9.06 -5.71
C VAL A 62 23.73 -7.99 -4.72
N TYR A 63 22.81 -7.11 -4.31
CA TYR A 63 23.12 -6.09 -3.32
C TYR A 63 23.59 -6.70 -1.98
N THR A 64 22.93 -7.74 -1.48
CA THR A 64 23.31 -8.39 -0.22
C THR A 64 24.57 -9.25 -0.32
N GLU A 65 24.97 -9.65 -1.51
CA GLU A 65 26.23 -10.34 -1.78
C GLU A 65 27.41 -9.37 -1.82
N GLU A 66 27.18 -8.13 -2.30
CA GLU A 66 28.23 -7.13 -2.56
C GLU A 66 28.33 -6.05 -1.46
N GLN A 67 27.30 -5.90 -0.66
CA GLN A 67 27.18 -4.82 0.33
C GLN A 67 26.82 -5.35 1.71
N GLU A 68 27.47 -4.80 2.74
CA GLU A 68 27.21 -5.18 4.14
C GLU A 68 26.20 -4.27 4.84
N CYS A 69 25.66 -3.26 4.15
CA CYS A 69 24.77 -2.27 4.75
C CYS A 69 23.30 -2.47 4.31
N PHE A 70 22.37 -2.20 5.23
CA PHE A 70 20.96 -2.13 4.89
C PHE A 70 20.68 -0.95 3.96
N SER A 71 19.86 -1.19 2.94
CA SER A 71 19.39 -0.18 2.01
C SER A 71 17.89 -0.30 1.76
N CYS A 72 17.14 0.77 2.02
CA CYS A 72 15.71 0.79 1.74
C CYS A 72 15.39 0.58 0.25
N HIS A 73 16.23 1.07 -0.66
CA HIS A 73 16.01 0.95 -2.10
C HIS A 73 16.26 -0.47 -2.63
N HIS A 74 17.30 -1.13 -2.14
CA HIS A 74 17.73 -2.44 -2.66
C HIS A 74 17.18 -3.61 -1.87
N GLN A 75 16.61 -3.39 -0.69
CA GLN A 75 16.11 -4.43 0.19
C GLN A 75 14.64 -4.23 0.54
N ALA A 76 14.27 -3.15 1.24
CA ALA A 76 12.90 -2.97 1.71
C ALA A 76 11.90 -2.79 0.57
N LEU A 77 12.16 -1.91 -0.40
CA LEU A 77 11.23 -1.69 -1.51
C LEU A 77 11.05 -2.93 -2.39
N PRO A 78 12.10 -3.69 -2.77
CA PRO A 78 11.93 -4.99 -3.42
C PRO A 78 11.08 -5.97 -2.61
N VAL A 79 11.31 -6.12 -1.30
CA VAL A 79 10.51 -7.01 -0.44
C VAL A 79 9.03 -6.60 -0.44
N MET A 80 8.73 -5.33 -0.22
CA MET A 80 7.36 -4.81 -0.25
C MET A 80 6.69 -5.06 -1.62
N THR A 81 7.42 -4.83 -2.71
CA THR A 81 6.90 -5.04 -4.06
C THR A 81 6.63 -6.53 -4.34
N LEU A 82 7.53 -7.43 -3.93
CA LEU A 82 7.36 -8.87 -4.08
C LEU A 82 6.18 -9.39 -3.24
N GLN A 83 6.03 -8.91 -2.01
CA GLN A 83 4.89 -9.25 -1.15
C GLN A 83 3.56 -8.76 -1.75
N LEU A 84 3.51 -7.53 -2.23
CA LEU A 84 2.33 -6.99 -2.88
C LEU A 84 1.95 -7.80 -4.12
N ALA A 85 2.94 -8.21 -4.93
CA ALA A 85 2.70 -9.06 -6.10
C ALA A 85 2.09 -10.40 -5.70
N GLN A 86 2.59 -11.05 -4.63
CA GLN A 86 2.01 -12.28 -4.10
C GLN A 86 0.56 -12.09 -3.62
N GLN A 87 0.26 -10.99 -2.92
CA GLN A 87 -1.09 -10.65 -2.49
C GLN A 87 -2.05 -10.45 -3.66
N GLN A 88 -1.54 -10.02 -4.81
CA GLN A 88 -2.31 -9.87 -6.06
C GLN A 88 -2.36 -11.17 -6.90
N GLY A 89 -1.86 -12.29 -6.37
CA GLY A 89 -1.83 -13.57 -7.06
C GLY A 89 -0.78 -13.66 -8.18
N ILE A 90 0.18 -12.73 -8.23
CA ILE A 90 1.29 -12.76 -9.18
C ILE A 90 2.43 -13.54 -8.54
N GLN A 91 2.94 -14.56 -9.22
CA GLN A 91 4.05 -15.35 -8.73
C GLN A 91 5.31 -14.49 -8.57
N ALA A 92 5.86 -14.47 -7.37
CA ALA A 92 7.08 -13.74 -7.01
C ALA A 92 8.03 -14.63 -6.20
N ALA A 93 9.32 -14.28 -6.17
CA ALA A 93 10.38 -15.04 -5.52
C ALA A 93 10.27 -14.99 -3.99
N THR A 94 9.66 -15.99 -3.39
CA THR A 94 9.44 -16.09 -1.93
C THR A 94 10.77 -16.23 -1.15
N ASP A 95 11.75 -16.94 -1.71
CA ASP A 95 13.08 -17.11 -1.12
C ASP A 95 13.83 -15.78 -1.00
N THR A 96 13.68 -14.88 -1.97
CA THR A 96 14.26 -13.53 -1.92
C THR A 96 13.69 -12.73 -0.75
N ILE A 97 12.38 -12.79 -0.52
CA ILE A 97 11.74 -12.10 0.61
C ILE A 97 12.36 -12.58 1.93
N GLY A 98 12.45 -13.89 2.13
CA GLY A 98 13.02 -14.47 3.34
C GLY A 98 14.48 -14.07 3.57
N LYS A 99 15.32 -14.16 2.53
CA LYS A 99 16.74 -13.78 2.60
C LYS A 99 16.94 -12.30 2.92
N GLN A 100 16.17 -11.41 2.29
CA GLN A 100 16.26 -9.98 2.56
C GLN A 100 15.80 -9.62 3.98
N ALA A 101 14.74 -10.26 4.47
CA ALA A 101 14.28 -10.10 5.85
C ALA A 101 15.32 -10.60 6.87
N GLN A 102 15.96 -11.72 6.58
CA GLN A 102 17.03 -12.25 7.42
C GLN A 102 18.23 -11.30 7.45
N PHE A 103 18.71 -10.84 6.29
CA PHE A 103 19.80 -9.88 6.19
C PHE A 103 19.52 -8.61 7.00
N THR A 104 18.31 -8.06 6.86
CA THR A 104 17.88 -6.87 7.61
C THR A 104 17.95 -7.13 9.12
N ARG A 105 17.43 -8.26 9.58
CA ARG A 105 17.47 -8.65 11.00
C ARG A 105 18.90 -8.73 11.53
N GLU A 106 19.77 -9.44 10.82
CA GLU A 106 21.17 -9.62 11.19
C GLU A 106 21.91 -8.29 11.22
N TYR A 107 21.69 -7.44 10.25
CA TYR A 107 22.25 -6.09 10.18
C TYR A 107 21.94 -5.25 11.45
N TYR A 108 20.68 -5.28 11.90
CA TYR A 108 20.27 -4.53 13.10
C TYR A 108 20.69 -5.22 14.39
N GLN A 109 20.68 -6.55 14.45
CA GLN A 109 21.17 -7.30 15.62
C GLN A 109 22.63 -7.00 15.91
N GLN A 110 23.50 -6.97 14.90
CA GLN A 110 24.91 -6.62 15.07
C GLN A 110 25.14 -5.19 15.58
N ARG A 111 24.16 -4.32 15.42
CA ARG A 111 24.22 -2.89 15.80
C ARG A 111 23.40 -2.54 17.04
N GLN A 112 22.77 -3.52 17.66
CA GLN A 112 21.83 -3.32 18.76
C GLN A 112 22.46 -2.54 19.94
N GLU A 113 23.68 -2.86 20.32
CA GLU A 113 24.40 -2.18 21.41
C GLU A 113 24.66 -0.70 21.06
N LYS A 114 25.13 -0.43 19.84
CA LYS A 114 25.38 0.94 19.37
C LYS A 114 24.09 1.76 19.33
N ILE A 115 23.00 1.16 18.83
CA ILE A 115 21.69 1.80 18.77
C ILE A 115 21.16 2.08 20.17
N GLY A 116 21.28 1.12 21.10
CA GLY A 116 20.86 1.27 22.50
C GLY A 116 21.63 2.37 23.25
N LYS A 117 22.84 2.68 22.82
CA LYS A 117 23.66 3.79 23.35
C LYS A 117 23.39 5.13 22.62
N GLY A 118 22.35 5.24 21.82
CA GLY A 118 22.01 6.44 21.03
C GLY A 118 22.84 6.62 19.77
N GLY A 119 23.61 5.62 19.36
CA GLY A 119 24.34 5.64 18.10
C GLY A 119 23.40 5.58 16.91
N GLY A 120 23.56 6.49 15.95
CA GLY A 120 22.77 6.49 14.72
C GLY A 120 23.05 5.27 13.83
N ILE A 121 22.09 4.96 12.97
CA ILE A 121 22.23 3.99 11.89
C ILE A 121 22.41 4.71 10.55
N PRO A 122 23.11 4.12 9.58
CA PRO A 122 23.17 4.66 8.23
C PRO A 122 21.77 4.89 7.66
N GLY A 123 21.50 6.07 7.10
CA GLY A 123 20.19 6.47 6.60
C GLY A 123 19.21 6.98 7.67
N GLY A 124 19.58 6.96 8.96
CA GLY A 124 18.80 7.56 10.04
C GLY A 124 17.38 6.99 10.16
N SER A 125 16.42 7.87 10.41
CA SER A 125 15.00 7.52 10.57
C SER A 125 14.37 6.89 9.33
N TYR A 126 14.85 7.22 8.14
CA TYR A 126 14.37 6.59 6.90
C TYR A 126 14.66 5.10 6.87
N SER A 127 15.91 4.70 7.13
CA SER A 127 16.28 3.29 7.17
C SER A 127 15.54 2.53 8.27
N ALA A 128 15.36 3.13 9.44
CA ALA A 128 14.63 2.54 10.55
C ALA A 128 13.14 2.33 10.22
N GLY A 129 12.53 3.25 9.47
CA GLY A 129 11.12 3.15 9.08
C GLY A 129 10.83 2.06 8.04
N TYR A 130 11.86 1.59 7.31
CA TYR A 130 11.72 0.54 6.29
C TYR A 130 12.25 -0.84 6.74
N ALA A 131 12.88 -0.93 7.90
CA ALA A 131 13.42 -2.18 8.43
C ALA A 131 12.39 -2.94 9.28
#